data_fe858f2d511de961cd00f52c82bfd1d6
#
_entry.id   fe858f2d511de961cd00f52c82bfd1d6
#
_cell.length_a   1.000
_cell.length_b   1.000
_cell.length_c   1.000
_cell.angle_alpha   90.00
_cell.angle_beta   90.00
_cell.angle_gamma   90.00
#
_symmetry.space_group_name_H-M   'P 1'
#
loop_
_entity.id
_entity.type
_entity.pdbx_description
1 polymer ?
#
loop_
_entity_poly.entity_id
_entity_poly.type
_entity_poly.pdbx_seq_one_letter_code
_entity_poly.pdbx_strand_id
1 'polypeptide(L)'
;MTAPITAIVTGYRRSGDLIKTLRILRGCEPAPDEILVHIDGGGRDTAASVTREFPELTVLVSEARVGPGGGRNRMVAAAAHPIVASFDDDSYPIDRDYFARIQQAFDRFPDAWVVDAQVFHLHEAIEPDTTVSEWVADFSGGGCAYRRERYLQTGGYVPLPTAYGMEEVDFGLRLHALGGRVLRSGSLRVFHNTDLTHHADPAITSASIVNLALLTYLRYPLSMWAIGAAQCANRVQWLLRHGRRRGVWSGLVSIPSAIAEHRRERDPLPGHAVRSYLSLRRAPRPA
;
A
#
# COMPACT_ATOMS: atom_id res chain seq x y z
N MET A 1 -26.48 -6.58 9.89
CA MET A 1 -26.28 -5.92 8.57
C MET A 1 -24.77 -5.85 8.35
N THR A 2 -24.29 -6.33 7.22
CA THR A 2 -22.88 -6.26 6.84
C THR A 2 -22.45 -4.79 6.64
N ALA A 3 -21.24 -4.43 7.10
CA ALA A 3 -20.74 -3.06 6.98
C ALA A 3 -20.48 -2.72 5.49
N PRO A 4 -20.98 -1.57 4.97
CA PRO A 4 -20.76 -1.20 3.58
C PRO A 4 -19.28 -0.88 3.30
N ILE A 5 -18.86 -1.06 2.04
CA ILE A 5 -17.46 -0.96 1.58
C ILE A 5 -17.32 0.10 0.49
N THR A 6 -16.36 1.01 0.67
CA THR A 6 -15.83 1.85 -0.40
C THR A 6 -14.62 1.16 -1.03
N ALA A 7 -14.60 0.94 -2.34
CA ALA A 7 -13.40 0.59 -3.08
C ALA A 7 -12.67 1.87 -3.52
N ILE A 8 -11.34 1.91 -3.38
CA ILE A 8 -10.50 3.02 -3.84
C ILE A 8 -9.48 2.52 -4.84
N VAL A 9 -9.29 3.26 -5.94
CA VAL A 9 -8.33 2.88 -6.99
C VAL A 9 -7.42 4.06 -7.32
N THR A 10 -6.11 3.87 -7.20
CA THR A 10 -5.11 4.87 -7.61
C THR A 10 -4.73 4.65 -9.07
N GLY A 11 -4.71 5.71 -9.89
CA GLY A 11 -4.35 5.64 -11.31
C GLY A 11 -3.29 6.67 -11.69
N TYR A 12 -2.33 6.23 -12.53
CA TYR A 12 -1.32 7.09 -13.11
C TYR A 12 -0.97 6.66 -14.54
N ARG A 13 -1.42 7.44 -15.54
CA ARG A 13 -1.09 7.28 -16.99
C ARG A 13 -1.50 5.96 -17.66
N ARG A 14 -2.24 5.06 -17.00
CA ARG A 14 -2.66 3.74 -17.51
C ARG A 14 -4.19 3.62 -17.58
N SER A 15 -4.82 4.43 -18.44
CA SER A 15 -6.29 4.47 -18.52
C SER A 15 -6.93 3.13 -18.87
N GLY A 16 -6.30 2.32 -19.74
CA GLY A 16 -6.84 1.01 -20.14
C GLY A 16 -6.87 0.00 -18.99
N ASP A 17 -5.78 -0.08 -18.20
CA ASP A 17 -5.70 -0.96 -17.04
C ASP A 17 -6.70 -0.52 -15.96
N LEU A 18 -6.75 0.80 -15.69
CA LEU A 18 -7.69 1.37 -14.74
C LEU A 18 -9.15 1.03 -15.11
N ILE A 19 -9.56 1.22 -16.36
CA ILE A 19 -10.90 0.89 -16.82
C ILE A 19 -11.19 -0.61 -16.66
N LYS A 20 -10.22 -1.47 -16.98
CA LYS A 20 -10.35 -2.92 -16.77
C LYS A 20 -10.57 -3.25 -15.29
N THR A 21 -9.76 -2.68 -14.41
CA THR A 21 -9.89 -2.85 -12.95
C THR A 21 -11.28 -2.42 -12.47
N LEU A 22 -11.75 -1.24 -12.87
CA LEU A 22 -13.08 -0.73 -12.49
C LEU A 22 -14.22 -1.64 -12.96
N ARG A 23 -14.14 -2.21 -14.18
CA ARG A 23 -15.13 -3.18 -14.67
C ARG A 23 -15.17 -4.44 -13.81
N ILE A 24 -14.00 -4.94 -13.40
CA ILE A 24 -13.90 -6.13 -12.54
C ILE A 24 -14.50 -5.85 -11.16
N LEU A 25 -14.15 -4.70 -10.54
CA LEU A 25 -14.70 -4.31 -9.22
C LEU A 25 -16.23 -4.21 -9.25
N ARG A 26 -16.80 -3.60 -10.29
CA ARG A 26 -18.27 -3.53 -10.48
C ARG A 26 -18.90 -4.89 -10.74
N GLY A 27 -18.16 -5.83 -11.30
CA GLY A 27 -18.62 -7.19 -11.59
C GLY A 27 -18.54 -8.15 -10.40
N CYS A 28 -18.06 -7.69 -9.22
CA CYS A 28 -18.11 -8.49 -8.00
C CYS A 28 -19.53 -8.63 -7.46
N GLU A 29 -19.79 -9.71 -6.71
CA GLU A 29 -21.12 -10.02 -6.12
C GLU A 29 -20.93 -10.40 -4.63
N PRO A 30 -21.26 -9.50 -3.70
CA PRO A 30 -21.75 -8.13 -3.93
C PRO A 30 -20.68 -7.21 -4.52
N ALA A 31 -21.10 -6.22 -5.29
CA ALA A 31 -20.24 -5.11 -5.69
C ALA A 31 -19.94 -4.21 -4.47
N PRO A 32 -18.88 -3.38 -4.51
CA PRO A 32 -18.68 -2.38 -3.48
C PRO A 32 -19.79 -1.32 -3.52
N ASP A 33 -20.15 -0.78 -2.36
CA ASP A 33 -21.23 0.21 -2.23
C ASP A 33 -20.82 1.58 -2.82
N GLU A 34 -19.54 1.87 -2.87
CA GLU A 34 -18.95 3.09 -3.44
C GLU A 34 -17.61 2.76 -4.11
N ILE A 35 -17.31 3.43 -5.21
CA ILE A 35 -15.99 3.39 -5.85
C ILE A 35 -15.48 4.81 -6.02
N LEU A 36 -14.27 5.08 -5.47
CA LEU A 36 -13.55 6.32 -5.66
C LEU A 36 -12.28 6.06 -6.48
N VAL A 37 -12.00 6.96 -7.40
CA VAL A 37 -10.81 6.89 -8.26
C VAL A 37 -9.96 8.13 -8.03
N HIS A 38 -8.66 7.97 -7.84
CA HIS A 38 -7.72 9.08 -7.80
C HIS A 38 -6.77 9.02 -8.99
N ILE A 39 -6.72 10.09 -9.78
CA ILE A 39 -5.82 10.25 -10.92
C ILE A 39 -4.70 11.20 -10.52
N ASP A 40 -3.46 10.71 -10.56
CA ASP A 40 -2.27 11.44 -10.13
C ASP A 40 -1.59 12.19 -11.31
N GLY A 41 -0.93 13.32 -11.00
CA GLY A 41 -0.09 14.06 -11.93
C GLY A 41 -0.84 14.66 -13.13
N GLY A 42 -2.02 15.23 -12.94
CA GLY A 42 -2.78 15.98 -13.94
C GLY A 42 -3.38 15.14 -15.08
N GLY A 43 -3.61 13.85 -14.87
CA GLY A 43 -4.12 12.90 -15.89
C GLY A 43 -5.57 13.16 -16.32
N ARG A 44 -5.89 14.36 -16.83
CA ARG A 44 -7.25 14.81 -17.21
C ARG A 44 -7.90 13.93 -18.28
N ASP A 45 -7.11 13.44 -19.26
CA ASP A 45 -7.62 12.54 -20.31
C ASP A 45 -8.03 11.18 -19.73
N THR A 46 -7.27 10.67 -18.75
CA THR A 46 -7.63 9.46 -18.02
C THR A 46 -8.90 9.69 -17.20
N ALA A 47 -9.00 10.82 -16.49
CA ALA A 47 -10.18 11.18 -15.74
C ALA A 47 -11.42 11.30 -16.64
N ALA A 48 -11.30 11.98 -17.78
CA ALA A 48 -12.38 12.11 -18.78
C ALA A 48 -12.81 10.73 -19.33
N SER A 49 -11.88 9.82 -19.56
CA SER A 49 -12.18 8.46 -20.01
C SER A 49 -12.93 7.65 -18.97
N VAL A 50 -12.51 7.74 -17.69
CA VAL A 50 -13.22 7.10 -16.56
C VAL A 50 -14.62 7.67 -16.40
N THR A 51 -14.78 9.00 -16.36
CA THR A 51 -16.09 9.65 -16.18
C THR A 51 -17.06 9.35 -17.33
N ARG A 52 -16.53 9.20 -18.56
CA ARG A 52 -17.36 8.83 -19.72
C ARG A 52 -17.91 7.42 -19.61
N GLU A 53 -17.11 6.46 -19.13
CA GLU A 53 -17.53 5.06 -19.02
C GLU A 53 -18.30 4.78 -17.73
N PHE A 54 -17.96 5.49 -16.66
CA PHE A 54 -18.54 5.32 -15.33
C PHE A 54 -18.96 6.68 -14.76
N PRO A 55 -20.04 7.29 -15.25
CA PRO A 55 -20.45 8.63 -14.84
C PRO A 55 -20.88 8.72 -13.36
N GLU A 56 -21.19 7.58 -12.75
CA GLU A 56 -21.60 7.48 -11.35
C GLU A 56 -20.41 7.46 -10.37
N LEU A 57 -19.18 7.24 -10.85
CA LEU A 57 -18.02 7.16 -9.97
C LEU A 57 -17.46 8.55 -9.61
N THR A 58 -16.98 8.69 -8.40
CA THR A 58 -16.27 9.90 -7.98
C THR A 58 -14.81 9.84 -8.39
N VAL A 59 -14.39 10.78 -9.24
CA VAL A 59 -13.01 10.89 -9.72
C VAL A 59 -12.34 12.11 -9.10
N LEU A 60 -11.27 11.89 -8.36
CA LEU A 60 -10.41 12.91 -7.76
C LEU A 60 -9.14 13.06 -8.61
N VAL A 61 -8.75 14.29 -8.93
CA VAL A 61 -7.53 14.55 -9.71
C VAL A 61 -6.55 15.37 -8.89
N SER A 62 -5.28 14.99 -8.92
CA SER A 62 -4.17 15.81 -8.39
C SER A 62 -3.34 16.36 -9.54
N GLU A 63 -3.20 17.68 -9.63
CA GLU A 63 -2.36 18.32 -10.65
C GLU A 63 -0.88 17.99 -10.43
N ALA A 64 -0.40 18.10 -9.20
CA ALA A 64 0.93 17.67 -8.82
C ALA A 64 0.96 16.16 -8.51
N ARG A 65 2.10 15.53 -8.74
CA ARG A 65 2.32 14.13 -8.41
C ARG A 65 2.43 13.95 -6.89
N VAL A 66 1.47 13.23 -6.31
CA VAL A 66 1.41 12.95 -4.86
C VAL A 66 1.76 11.50 -4.52
N GLY A 67 1.88 10.64 -5.53
CA GLY A 67 2.12 9.21 -5.38
C GLY A 67 0.89 8.43 -4.92
N PRO A 68 1.00 7.07 -4.93
CA PRO A 68 -0.13 6.21 -4.59
C PRO A 68 -0.63 6.43 -3.16
N GLY A 69 0.25 6.60 -2.17
CA GLY A 69 -0.14 6.89 -0.80
C GLY A 69 -0.86 8.22 -0.63
N GLY A 70 -0.40 9.27 -1.32
CA GLY A 70 -1.09 10.56 -1.34
C GLY A 70 -2.48 10.47 -1.95
N GLY A 71 -2.64 9.68 -3.01
CA GLY A 71 -3.94 9.38 -3.63
C GLY A 71 -4.86 8.61 -2.68
N ARG A 72 -4.34 7.57 -2.03
CA ARG A 72 -5.09 6.79 -1.01
C ARG A 72 -5.58 7.67 0.12
N ASN A 73 -4.72 8.55 0.67
CA ASN A 73 -5.11 9.49 1.73
C ASN A 73 -6.34 10.32 1.35
N ARG A 74 -6.36 10.88 0.12
CA ARG A 74 -7.47 11.70 -0.38
C ARG A 74 -8.75 10.90 -0.49
N MET A 75 -8.67 9.68 -1.04
CA MET A 75 -9.83 8.81 -1.21
C MET A 75 -10.36 8.29 0.13
N VAL A 76 -9.49 7.88 1.06
CA VAL A 76 -9.93 7.43 2.41
C VAL A 76 -10.60 8.57 3.18
N ALA A 77 -10.10 9.81 3.04
CA ALA A 77 -10.76 10.98 3.63
C ALA A 77 -12.16 11.22 3.06
N ALA A 78 -12.32 11.04 1.73
CA ALA A 78 -13.58 11.22 1.01
C ALA A 78 -14.56 10.05 1.11
N ALA A 79 -14.08 8.83 1.44
CA ALA A 79 -14.88 7.61 1.50
C ALA A 79 -16.06 7.74 2.47
N ALA A 80 -17.25 7.31 2.04
CA ALA A 80 -18.47 7.37 2.84
C ALA A 80 -18.59 6.21 3.84
N HIS A 81 -17.90 5.09 3.60
CA HIS A 81 -18.14 3.84 4.32
C HIS A 81 -17.04 3.48 5.33
N PRO A 82 -17.37 2.65 6.36
CA PRO A 82 -16.44 2.32 7.46
C PRO A 82 -15.31 1.37 7.04
N ILE A 83 -15.48 0.63 5.94
CA ILE A 83 -14.46 -0.23 5.36
C ILE A 83 -14.04 0.35 4.01
N VAL A 84 -12.72 0.43 3.78
CA VAL A 84 -12.15 0.93 2.52
C VAL A 84 -11.23 -0.14 1.94
N ALA A 85 -11.59 -0.71 0.78
CA ALA A 85 -10.78 -1.66 0.04
C ALA A 85 -9.92 -0.93 -1.00
N SER A 86 -8.62 -1.19 -1.04
CA SER A 86 -7.63 -0.44 -1.83
C SER A 86 -7.03 -1.28 -2.94
N PHE A 87 -6.98 -0.69 -4.14
CA PHE A 87 -6.43 -1.29 -5.35
C PHE A 87 -5.53 -0.30 -6.09
N ASP A 88 -4.63 -0.84 -6.91
CA ASP A 88 -3.91 -0.09 -7.93
C ASP A 88 -4.66 -0.17 -9.28
N ASP A 89 -4.29 0.65 -10.25
CA ASP A 89 -4.96 0.68 -11.56
C ASP A 89 -4.86 -0.66 -12.33
N ASP A 90 -3.94 -1.53 -11.95
CA ASP A 90 -3.71 -2.86 -12.54
C ASP A 90 -3.83 -4.00 -11.52
N SER A 91 -4.43 -3.75 -10.34
CA SER A 91 -4.73 -4.79 -9.35
C SER A 91 -6.22 -4.95 -9.13
N TYR A 92 -6.69 -6.20 -9.06
CA TYR A 92 -8.12 -6.50 -8.94
C TYR A 92 -8.39 -7.86 -8.29
N PRO A 93 -9.59 -8.05 -7.68
CA PRO A 93 -9.99 -9.31 -7.09
C PRO A 93 -9.98 -10.47 -8.09
N ILE A 94 -9.55 -11.65 -7.64
CA ILE A 94 -9.66 -12.91 -8.39
C ILE A 94 -11.06 -13.48 -8.22
N ASP A 95 -11.61 -13.39 -7.01
CA ASP A 95 -12.89 -13.99 -6.64
C ASP A 95 -14.03 -12.96 -6.74
N ARG A 96 -15.18 -13.36 -7.29
CA ARG A 96 -16.33 -12.46 -7.43
C ARG A 96 -16.96 -12.05 -6.11
N ASP A 97 -16.88 -12.87 -5.09
CA ASP A 97 -17.40 -12.63 -3.73
C ASP A 97 -16.39 -11.92 -2.80
N TYR A 98 -15.37 -11.31 -3.37
CA TYR A 98 -14.25 -10.69 -2.65
C TYR A 98 -14.69 -9.70 -1.55
N PHE A 99 -15.67 -8.84 -1.83
CA PHE A 99 -16.15 -7.86 -0.85
C PHE A 99 -16.92 -8.51 0.31
N ALA A 100 -17.67 -9.58 0.06
CA ALA A 100 -18.26 -10.37 1.14
C ALA A 100 -17.20 -11.04 2.02
N ARG A 101 -16.12 -11.53 1.42
CA ARG A 101 -14.98 -12.11 2.16
C ARG A 101 -14.24 -11.08 3.01
N ILE A 102 -14.10 -9.83 2.56
CA ILE A 102 -13.56 -8.73 3.38
C ILE A 102 -14.41 -8.52 4.63
N GLN A 103 -15.74 -8.44 4.47
CA GLN A 103 -16.67 -8.27 5.59
C GLN A 103 -16.53 -9.43 6.59
N GLN A 104 -16.53 -10.67 6.10
CA GLN A 104 -16.35 -11.87 6.93
C GLN A 104 -15.01 -11.86 7.68
N ALA A 105 -13.93 -11.41 7.04
CA ALA A 105 -12.62 -11.30 7.67
C ALA A 105 -12.63 -10.29 8.83
N PHE A 106 -13.22 -9.11 8.63
CA PHE A 106 -13.34 -8.10 9.69
C PHE A 106 -14.30 -8.52 10.81
N ASP A 107 -15.36 -9.27 10.51
CA ASP A 107 -16.29 -9.79 11.52
C ASP A 107 -15.64 -10.88 12.37
N ARG A 108 -14.89 -11.78 11.72
CA ARG A 108 -14.17 -12.87 12.41
C ARG A 108 -12.96 -12.37 13.23
N PHE A 109 -12.31 -11.30 12.78
CA PHE A 109 -11.12 -10.74 13.41
C PHE A 109 -11.34 -9.25 13.75
N PRO A 110 -12.08 -8.93 14.80
CA PRO A 110 -12.42 -7.54 15.15
C PRO A 110 -11.20 -6.69 15.50
N ASP A 111 -10.09 -7.30 15.92
CA ASP A 111 -8.81 -6.64 16.19
C ASP A 111 -8.02 -6.24 14.93
N ALA A 112 -8.41 -6.75 13.76
CA ALA A 112 -7.77 -6.35 12.51
C ALA A 112 -8.13 -4.89 12.16
N TRP A 113 -7.11 -4.06 11.99
CA TRP A 113 -7.26 -2.70 11.45
C TRP A 113 -7.10 -2.70 9.93
N VAL A 114 -6.29 -3.62 9.43
CA VAL A 114 -6.08 -3.89 8.01
C VAL A 114 -6.24 -5.38 7.77
N VAL A 115 -6.91 -5.73 6.67
CA VAL A 115 -6.94 -7.08 6.11
C VAL A 115 -6.18 -7.04 4.78
N ASP A 116 -5.18 -7.89 4.65
CA ASP A 116 -4.28 -8.01 3.50
C ASP A 116 -4.66 -9.26 2.68
N ALA A 117 -4.69 -9.13 1.36
CA ALA A 117 -4.93 -10.25 0.46
C ALA A 117 -3.61 -10.92 0.04
N GLN A 118 -3.70 -12.15 -0.43
CA GLN A 118 -2.64 -12.78 -1.21
C GLN A 118 -2.61 -12.12 -2.60
N VAL A 119 -1.48 -11.52 -2.95
CA VAL A 119 -1.29 -10.86 -4.25
C VAL A 119 -0.50 -11.78 -5.16
N PHE A 120 -1.03 -12.05 -6.35
CA PHE A 120 -0.42 -12.85 -7.40
C PHE A 120 -0.06 -11.95 -8.59
N HIS A 121 1.16 -12.09 -9.10
CA HIS A 121 1.66 -11.30 -10.22
C HIS A 121 1.57 -12.07 -11.54
N LEU A 122 1.81 -11.36 -12.63
CA LEU A 122 1.90 -11.96 -13.95
C LEU A 122 2.96 -13.07 -13.94
N HIS A 123 2.62 -14.23 -14.52
CA HIS A 123 3.45 -15.45 -14.56
C HIS A 123 3.56 -16.23 -13.23
N GLU A 124 2.92 -15.81 -12.15
CA GLU A 124 2.80 -16.61 -10.94
C GLU A 124 1.58 -17.54 -11.03
N ALA A 125 1.72 -18.75 -10.48
CA ALA A 125 0.59 -19.65 -10.32
C ALA A 125 -0.37 -19.08 -9.25
N ILE A 126 -1.66 -19.00 -9.57
CA ILE A 126 -2.67 -18.59 -8.60
C ILE A 126 -2.96 -19.77 -7.69
N GLU A 127 -2.54 -19.67 -6.44
CA GLU A 127 -2.83 -20.68 -5.43
C GLU A 127 -4.34 -20.70 -5.07
N PRO A 128 -4.88 -21.86 -4.72
CA PRO A 128 -6.24 -21.95 -4.18
C PRO A 128 -6.42 -21.09 -2.95
N ASP A 129 -7.64 -20.60 -2.72
CA ASP A 129 -7.96 -19.92 -1.48
C ASP A 129 -7.89 -20.89 -0.27
N THR A 130 -7.56 -20.35 0.87
CA THR A 130 -7.45 -21.10 2.12
C THR A 130 -8.14 -20.37 3.26
N THR A 131 -8.50 -21.11 4.31
CA THR A 131 -9.04 -20.52 5.54
C THR A 131 -7.95 -20.05 6.51
N VAL A 132 -6.68 -20.29 6.16
CA VAL A 132 -5.54 -19.88 6.99
C VAL A 132 -5.41 -18.37 6.99
N SER A 133 -5.24 -17.81 8.17
CA SER A 133 -4.98 -16.38 8.35
C SER A 133 -3.81 -16.19 9.31
N GLU A 134 -3.05 -15.13 9.09
CA GLU A 134 -1.85 -14.82 9.86
C GLU A 134 -1.81 -13.34 10.24
N TRP A 135 -1.31 -13.06 11.44
CA TRP A 135 -0.93 -11.70 11.82
C TRP A 135 0.43 -11.38 11.24
N VAL A 136 0.47 -10.34 10.42
CA VAL A 136 1.65 -9.90 9.69
C VAL A 136 2.01 -8.45 10.02
N ALA A 137 3.22 -8.04 9.71
CA ALA A 137 3.63 -6.65 9.86
C ALA A 137 3.34 -5.82 8.60
N ASP A 138 3.59 -6.40 7.44
CA ASP A 138 3.50 -5.74 6.14
C ASP A 138 2.22 -6.18 5.41
N PHE A 139 1.75 -5.32 4.52
CA PHE A 139 0.62 -5.57 3.62
C PHE A 139 0.86 -4.90 2.27
N SER A 140 0.04 -5.24 1.27
CA SER A 140 0.10 -4.64 -0.06
C SER A 140 -0.94 -3.52 -0.21
N GLY A 141 -0.51 -2.31 -0.51
CA GLY A 141 -1.43 -1.18 -0.73
C GLY A 141 -2.43 -1.38 -1.88
N GLY A 142 -2.05 -2.17 -2.88
CA GLY A 142 -2.92 -2.53 -4.02
C GLY A 142 -3.75 -3.80 -3.82
N GLY A 143 -3.88 -4.31 -2.58
CA GLY A 143 -4.60 -5.56 -2.30
C GLY A 143 -5.02 -5.69 -0.83
N CYS A 144 -5.46 -4.61 -0.19
CA CYS A 144 -5.85 -4.62 1.22
C CYS A 144 -7.17 -3.89 1.47
N ALA A 145 -7.70 -4.05 2.67
CA ALA A 145 -8.83 -3.28 3.16
C ALA A 145 -8.55 -2.73 4.55
N TYR A 146 -9.02 -1.52 4.82
CA TYR A 146 -8.82 -0.81 6.08
C TYR A 146 -10.15 -0.60 6.81
N ARG A 147 -10.13 -0.62 8.14
CA ARG A 147 -11.12 0.12 8.90
C ARG A 147 -10.81 1.62 8.75
N ARG A 148 -11.70 2.38 8.09
CA ARG A 148 -11.48 3.79 7.75
C ARG A 148 -11.07 4.63 8.96
N GLU A 149 -11.79 4.50 10.07
CA GLU A 149 -11.49 5.25 11.30
C GLU A 149 -10.05 4.96 11.79
N ARG A 150 -9.63 3.68 11.75
CA ARG A 150 -8.30 3.26 12.18
C ARG A 150 -7.20 3.75 11.24
N TYR A 151 -7.49 3.78 9.93
CA TYR A 151 -6.60 4.42 8.97
C TYR A 151 -6.37 5.89 9.30
N LEU A 152 -7.44 6.65 9.55
CA LEU A 152 -7.35 8.08 9.88
C LEU A 152 -6.58 8.33 11.18
N GLN A 153 -6.68 7.46 12.17
CA GLN A 153 -5.90 7.53 13.42
C GLN A 153 -4.39 7.41 13.20
N THR A 154 -3.94 6.72 12.14
CA THR A 154 -2.51 6.64 11.80
C THR A 154 -1.96 7.91 11.16
N GLY A 155 -2.82 8.83 10.72
CA GLY A 155 -2.46 9.98 9.91
C GLY A 155 -2.23 9.67 8.41
N GLY A 156 -2.54 8.45 7.97
CA GLY A 156 -2.40 8.04 6.56
C GLY A 156 -0.96 7.78 6.12
N TYR A 157 -0.72 7.71 4.83
CA TYR A 157 0.60 7.53 4.24
C TYR A 157 1.40 8.83 4.22
N VAL A 158 2.72 8.76 4.32
CA VAL A 158 3.61 9.86 3.93
C VAL A 158 3.61 9.94 2.40
N PRO A 159 3.15 11.06 1.80
CA PRO A 159 3.09 11.16 0.35
C PRO A 159 4.49 11.15 -0.27
N LEU A 160 4.77 10.18 -1.11
CA LEU A 160 6.04 10.03 -1.83
C LEU A 160 5.78 9.91 -3.32
N PRO A 161 6.35 10.77 -4.18
CA PRO A 161 6.21 10.68 -5.63
C PRO A 161 6.68 9.33 -6.21
N THR A 162 7.63 8.68 -5.54
CA THR A 162 8.10 7.32 -5.82
C THR A 162 8.13 6.54 -4.51
N ALA A 163 7.03 5.92 -4.21
CA ALA A 163 6.71 5.31 -2.91
C ALA A 163 7.39 3.97 -2.62
N TYR A 164 8.24 3.50 -3.47
CA TYR A 164 8.77 2.14 -3.44
C TYR A 164 9.46 1.76 -2.11
N GLY A 165 8.93 0.71 -1.49
CA GLY A 165 9.55 0.02 -0.35
C GLY A 165 9.41 0.70 1.01
N MET A 166 8.61 1.76 1.13
CA MET A 166 8.43 2.45 2.41
C MET A 166 6.98 2.70 2.79
N GLU A 167 6.08 3.03 1.88
CA GLU A 167 4.75 3.54 2.23
C GLU A 167 4.01 2.60 3.19
N GLU A 168 3.86 1.34 2.82
CA GLU A 168 3.16 0.34 3.62
C GLU A 168 3.91 0.01 4.91
N VAL A 169 5.26 0.01 4.84
CA VAL A 169 6.12 -0.25 6.01
C VAL A 169 6.00 0.88 7.03
N ASP A 170 6.02 2.14 6.59
CA ASP A 170 5.84 3.30 7.47
C ASP A 170 4.44 3.30 8.10
N PHE A 171 3.42 3.07 7.27
CA PHE A 171 2.04 3.00 7.74
C PHE A 171 1.85 1.84 8.74
N GLY A 172 2.30 0.63 8.39
CA GLY A 172 2.19 -0.56 9.23
C GLY A 172 2.93 -0.40 10.57
N LEU A 173 4.09 0.25 10.55
CA LEU A 173 4.85 0.52 11.76
C LEU A 173 4.12 1.49 12.71
N ARG A 174 3.51 2.56 12.18
CA ARG A 174 2.69 3.50 12.97
C ARG A 174 1.40 2.84 13.48
N LEU A 175 0.73 2.08 12.62
CA LEU A 175 -0.43 1.27 12.99
C LEU A 175 -0.10 0.32 14.15
N HIS A 176 1.01 -0.42 14.04
CA HIS A 176 1.47 -1.35 15.08
C HIS A 176 1.80 -0.64 16.40
N ALA A 177 2.41 0.55 16.34
CA ALA A 177 2.71 1.35 17.54
C ALA A 177 1.44 1.85 18.24
N LEU A 178 0.35 2.03 17.51
CA LEU A 178 -0.98 2.35 18.04
C LEU A 178 -1.75 1.12 18.56
N GLY A 179 -1.16 -0.07 18.54
CA GLY A 179 -1.79 -1.32 18.95
C GLY A 179 -2.63 -1.99 17.86
N GLY A 180 -2.62 -1.46 16.63
CA GLY A 180 -3.32 -2.03 15.48
C GLY A 180 -2.63 -3.29 14.96
N ARG A 181 -3.42 -4.13 14.27
CA ARG A 181 -2.95 -5.41 13.73
C ARG A 181 -3.31 -5.52 12.24
N VAL A 182 -2.44 -6.15 11.47
CA VAL A 182 -2.66 -6.50 10.06
C VAL A 182 -2.92 -8.00 9.98
N LEU A 183 -4.06 -8.37 9.39
CA LEU A 183 -4.43 -9.76 9.12
C LEU A 183 -4.17 -10.08 7.66
N ARG A 184 -3.28 -11.02 7.35
CA ARG A 184 -3.22 -11.63 6.02
C ARG A 184 -4.23 -12.77 5.96
N SER A 185 -5.19 -12.67 5.05
CA SER A 185 -6.25 -13.68 4.89
C SER A 185 -6.01 -14.52 3.63
N GLY A 186 -5.90 -15.84 3.81
CA GLY A 186 -5.77 -16.78 2.69
C GLY A 186 -7.02 -16.89 1.82
N SER A 187 -8.17 -16.39 2.30
CA SER A 187 -9.41 -16.35 1.51
C SER A 187 -9.52 -15.14 0.60
N LEU A 188 -8.65 -14.13 0.74
CA LEU A 188 -8.62 -12.94 -0.11
C LEU A 188 -7.50 -13.03 -1.11
N ARG A 189 -7.83 -12.96 -2.40
CA ARG A 189 -6.88 -13.11 -3.49
C ARG A 189 -7.03 -11.94 -4.47
N VAL A 190 -5.90 -11.31 -4.80
CA VAL A 190 -5.82 -10.20 -5.75
C VAL A 190 -4.82 -10.54 -6.84
N PHE A 191 -5.17 -10.28 -8.07
CA PHE A 191 -4.24 -10.34 -9.19
C PHE A 191 -3.68 -8.96 -9.48
N HIS A 192 -2.37 -8.84 -9.53
CA HIS A 192 -1.65 -7.62 -9.88
C HIS A 192 -1.00 -7.85 -11.25
N ASN A 193 -1.54 -7.22 -12.27
CA ASN A 193 -1.19 -7.44 -13.68
C ASN A 193 0.16 -6.79 -14.05
N THR A 194 1.21 -7.15 -13.32
CA THR A 194 2.57 -6.69 -13.55
C THR A 194 3.55 -7.85 -13.49
N ASP A 195 4.61 -7.79 -14.31
CA ASP A 195 5.72 -8.75 -14.33
C ASP A 195 6.87 -8.33 -13.40
N LEU A 196 6.71 -7.23 -12.67
CA LEU A 196 7.70 -6.64 -11.76
C LEU A 196 9.02 -6.20 -12.44
N THR A 197 9.10 -6.19 -13.77
CA THR A 197 10.32 -5.76 -14.49
C THR A 197 10.68 -4.31 -14.22
N HIS A 198 9.68 -3.46 -13.96
CA HIS A 198 9.88 -2.07 -13.56
C HIS A 198 10.72 -1.92 -12.27
N HIS A 199 10.80 -2.94 -11.43
CA HIS A 199 11.66 -2.93 -10.23
C HIS A 199 13.14 -2.78 -10.56
N ALA A 200 13.57 -3.09 -11.78
CA ALA A 200 14.95 -2.90 -12.25
C ALA A 200 15.26 -1.45 -12.66
N ASP A 201 14.25 -0.56 -12.73
CA ASP A 201 14.43 0.84 -13.07
C ASP A 201 15.42 1.50 -12.08
N PRO A 202 16.42 2.27 -12.58
CA PRO A 202 17.34 3.02 -11.72
C PRO A 202 16.66 3.99 -10.74
N ALA A 203 15.52 4.59 -11.11
CA ALA A 203 14.76 5.46 -10.25
C ALA A 203 14.14 4.69 -9.07
N ILE A 204 13.58 3.49 -9.32
CA ILE A 204 13.07 2.60 -8.29
C ILE A 204 14.20 2.10 -7.38
N THR A 205 15.36 1.77 -7.96
CA THR A 205 16.55 1.38 -7.19
C THR A 205 17.00 2.52 -6.26
N SER A 206 17.08 3.75 -6.76
CA SER A 206 17.38 4.95 -5.98
C SER A 206 16.36 5.16 -4.85
N ALA A 207 15.07 5.20 -5.19
CA ALA A 207 13.98 5.39 -4.24
C ALA A 207 14.01 4.34 -3.11
N SER A 208 14.29 3.07 -3.41
CA SER A 208 14.33 2.02 -2.40
C SER A 208 15.41 2.22 -1.32
N ILE A 209 16.50 2.94 -1.64
CA ILE A 209 17.56 3.30 -0.69
C ILE A 209 17.14 4.54 0.10
N VAL A 210 16.72 5.59 -0.60
CA VAL A 210 16.29 6.86 -0.01
C VAL A 210 15.14 6.64 0.97
N ASN A 211 14.11 5.91 0.55
CA ASN A 211 12.91 5.69 1.35
C ASN A 211 13.21 4.87 2.61
N LEU A 212 14.12 3.89 2.54
CA LEU A 212 14.54 3.13 3.74
C LEU A 212 15.31 3.98 4.73
N ALA A 213 16.19 4.87 4.26
CA ALA A 213 16.88 5.83 5.11
C ALA A 213 15.90 6.84 5.71
N LEU A 214 14.94 7.31 4.91
CA LEU A 214 13.89 8.22 5.34
C LEU A 214 13.01 7.57 6.41
N LEU A 215 12.57 6.32 6.23
CA LEU A 215 11.83 5.55 7.24
C LEU A 215 12.58 5.53 8.58
N THR A 216 13.87 5.24 8.54
CA THR A 216 14.74 5.23 9.74
C THR A 216 14.74 6.61 10.40
N TYR A 217 14.94 7.67 9.63
CA TYR A 217 14.92 9.03 10.16
C TYR A 217 13.57 9.40 10.77
N LEU A 218 12.48 9.10 10.08
CA LEU A 218 11.14 9.50 10.50
C LEU A 218 10.66 8.74 11.74
N ARG A 219 10.92 7.43 11.82
CA ARG A 219 10.24 6.54 12.78
C ARG A 219 11.14 5.90 13.83
N TYR A 220 12.43 5.74 13.56
CA TYR A 220 13.30 5.10 14.54
C TYR A 220 13.80 6.13 15.59
N PRO A 221 13.77 5.76 16.88
CA PRO A 221 14.45 6.56 17.90
C PRO A 221 15.97 6.54 17.67
N LEU A 222 16.69 7.55 18.14
CA LEU A 222 18.13 7.67 17.94
C LEU A 222 18.91 6.42 18.33
N SER A 223 18.49 5.74 19.41
CA SER A 223 19.11 4.49 19.90
C SER A 223 19.01 3.32 18.90
N MET A 224 18.18 3.43 17.86
CA MET A 224 17.99 2.40 16.83
C MET A 224 18.53 2.81 15.44
N TRP A 225 19.15 3.96 15.31
CA TRP A 225 19.68 4.42 14.02
C TRP A 225 20.77 3.49 13.45
N ALA A 226 21.56 2.85 14.30
CA ALA A 226 22.53 1.84 13.86
C ALA A 226 21.83 0.65 13.15
N ILE A 227 20.63 0.25 13.61
CA ILE A 227 19.82 -0.79 12.96
C ILE A 227 19.36 -0.31 11.59
N GLY A 228 18.85 0.92 11.50
CA GLY A 228 18.42 1.50 10.22
C GLY A 228 19.58 1.64 9.21
N ALA A 229 20.75 2.08 9.68
CA ALA A 229 21.96 2.14 8.84
C ALA A 229 22.36 0.75 8.32
N ALA A 230 22.32 -0.28 9.17
CA ALA A 230 22.57 -1.66 8.77
C ALA A 230 21.53 -2.16 7.76
N GLN A 231 20.26 -1.81 7.91
CA GLN A 231 19.20 -2.14 6.93
C GLN A 231 19.47 -1.47 5.58
N CYS A 232 19.88 -0.20 5.55
CA CYS A 232 20.27 0.49 4.33
C CYS A 232 21.50 -0.16 3.68
N ALA A 233 22.52 -0.49 4.44
CA ALA A 233 23.71 -1.18 3.94
C ALA A 233 23.37 -2.56 3.35
N ASN A 234 22.52 -3.33 4.02
CA ASN A 234 22.03 -4.62 3.54
C ASN A 234 21.21 -4.45 2.23
N ARG A 235 20.41 -3.40 2.12
CA ARG A 235 19.67 -3.09 0.90
C ARG A 235 20.59 -2.78 -0.26
N VAL A 236 21.59 -1.93 -0.05
CA VAL A 236 22.61 -1.61 -1.07
C VAL A 236 23.35 -2.88 -1.49
N GLN A 237 23.80 -3.69 -0.53
CA GLN A 237 24.50 -4.95 -0.81
C GLN A 237 23.62 -5.90 -1.64
N TRP A 238 22.35 -6.05 -1.28
CA TRP A 238 21.41 -6.88 -2.01
C TRP A 238 21.24 -6.39 -3.47
N LEU A 239 21.05 -5.07 -3.67
CA LEU A 239 20.93 -4.47 -5.00
C LEU A 239 22.18 -4.76 -5.87
N LEU A 240 23.37 -4.58 -5.31
CA LEU A 240 24.63 -4.84 -6.01
C LEU A 240 24.80 -6.31 -6.40
N ARG A 241 24.43 -7.24 -5.49
CA ARG A 241 24.49 -8.70 -5.74
C ARG A 241 23.51 -9.14 -6.84
N HIS A 242 22.37 -8.45 -6.99
CA HIS A 242 21.36 -8.74 -8.02
C HIS A 242 21.55 -7.89 -9.29
N GLY A 243 22.74 -7.32 -9.51
CA GLY A 243 23.08 -6.57 -10.71
C GLY A 243 22.43 -5.18 -10.84
N ARG A 244 21.67 -4.72 -9.86
CA ARG A 244 20.97 -3.44 -9.85
C ARG A 244 21.87 -2.29 -9.39
N ARG A 245 22.94 -2.04 -10.18
CA ARG A 245 23.97 -1.04 -9.85
C ARG A 245 23.56 0.39 -10.16
N ARG A 246 22.79 0.56 -11.26
CA ARG A 246 22.27 1.88 -11.66
C ARG A 246 21.26 2.37 -10.63
N GLY A 247 21.39 3.63 -10.21
CA GLY A 247 20.54 4.22 -9.18
C GLY A 247 21.06 4.09 -7.74
N VAL A 248 22.06 3.23 -7.46
CA VAL A 248 22.60 3.09 -6.09
C VAL A 248 23.26 4.38 -5.63
N TRP A 249 24.16 4.95 -6.45
CA TRP A 249 24.85 6.18 -6.09
C TRP A 249 23.89 7.37 -5.96
N SER A 250 22.98 7.55 -6.92
CA SER A 250 21.96 8.61 -6.83
C SER A 250 21.10 8.44 -5.58
N GLY A 251 20.72 7.20 -5.21
CA GLY A 251 19.99 6.94 -3.97
C GLY A 251 20.75 7.39 -2.73
N LEU A 252 22.04 7.04 -2.62
CA LEU A 252 22.86 7.42 -1.47
C LEU A 252 23.01 8.94 -1.34
N VAL A 253 23.30 9.65 -2.43
CA VAL A 253 23.50 11.10 -2.41
C VAL A 253 22.21 11.89 -2.22
N SER A 254 21.05 11.31 -2.49
CA SER A 254 19.75 11.95 -2.32
C SER A 254 19.17 11.81 -0.90
N ILE A 255 19.79 11.00 -0.02
CA ILE A 255 19.30 10.83 1.37
C ILE A 255 19.21 12.16 2.13
N PRO A 256 20.23 13.05 2.14
CA PRO A 256 20.15 14.28 2.91
C PRO A 256 19.04 15.24 2.45
N SER A 257 18.82 15.34 1.14
CA SER A 257 17.74 16.18 0.59
C SER A 257 16.36 15.63 0.95
N ALA A 258 16.15 14.32 0.84
CA ALA A 258 14.90 13.67 1.22
C ALA A 258 14.59 13.86 2.72
N ILE A 259 15.61 13.72 3.58
CA ILE A 259 15.47 13.98 5.02
C ILE A 259 15.11 15.45 5.28
N ALA A 260 15.75 16.40 4.60
CA ALA A 260 15.45 17.82 4.76
C ALA A 260 14.03 18.18 4.32
N GLU A 261 13.56 17.59 3.22
CA GLU A 261 12.21 17.77 2.68
C GLU A 261 11.14 17.27 3.66
N HIS A 262 11.34 16.07 4.22
CA HIS A 262 10.36 15.40 5.09
C HIS A 262 10.63 15.59 6.59
N ARG A 263 11.45 16.55 6.98
CA ARG A 263 11.83 16.74 8.39
C ARG A 263 10.66 17.04 9.33
N ARG A 264 9.57 17.61 8.79
CA ARG A 264 8.36 17.95 9.56
C ARG A 264 7.50 16.74 9.86
N GLU A 265 7.63 15.67 9.10
CA GLU A 265 6.93 14.39 9.31
C GLU A 265 7.66 13.48 10.29
N ARG A 266 8.81 13.93 10.84
CA ARG A 266 9.56 13.17 11.84
C ARG A 266 8.75 13.00 13.12
N ASP A 267 8.39 11.76 13.41
CA ASP A 267 7.66 11.32 14.60
C ASP A 267 8.22 9.96 15.03
N PRO A 268 9.30 9.96 15.84
CA PRO A 268 9.96 8.73 16.27
C PRO A 268 9.07 7.90 17.18
N LEU A 269 8.94 6.64 16.87
CA LEU A 269 8.16 5.70 17.63
C LEU A 269 8.94 5.13 18.82
N PRO A 270 8.25 4.61 19.86
CA PRO A 270 8.90 3.91 20.96
C PRO A 270 9.74 2.73 20.47
N GLY A 271 10.97 2.58 20.95
CA GLY A 271 11.90 1.54 20.50
C GLY A 271 11.37 0.11 20.69
N HIS A 272 10.52 -0.13 21.69
CA HIS A 272 9.87 -1.43 21.87
C HIS A 272 8.87 -1.74 20.76
N ALA A 273 8.09 -0.74 20.29
CA ALA A 273 7.15 -0.91 19.19
C ALA A 273 7.90 -1.22 17.88
N VAL A 274 8.99 -0.50 17.59
CA VAL A 274 9.84 -0.78 16.41
C VAL A 274 10.40 -2.20 16.48
N ARG A 275 10.94 -2.63 17.62
CA ARG A 275 11.47 -4.00 17.78
C ARG A 275 10.40 -5.07 17.62
N SER A 276 9.22 -4.86 18.21
CA SER A 276 8.08 -5.77 18.11
C SER A 276 7.61 -5.90 16.66
N TYR A 277 7.48 -4.79 15.95
CA TYR A 277 7.15 -4.78 14.51
C TYR A 277 8.18 -5.55 13.67
N LEU A 278 9.47 -5.28 13.87
CA LEU A 278 10.54 -5.98 13.15
C LEU A 278 10.60 -7.48 13.47
N SER A 279 10.22 -7.88 14.69
CA SER A 279 10.07 -9.28 15.07
C SER A 279 8.91 -9.94 14.33
N LEU A 280 7.74 -9.30 14.30
CA LEU A 280 6.56 -9.79 13.57
C LEU A 280 6.82 -9.89 12.07
N ARG A 281 7.56 -8.94 11.50
CA ARG A 281 7.97 -8.95 10.09
C ARG A 281 8.83 -10.15 9.72
N ARG A 282 9.66 -10.64 10.65
CA ARG A 282 10.52 -11.83 10.45
C ARG A 282 9.77 -13.15 10.66
N ALA A 283 8.78 -13.14 11.52
CA ALA A 283 8.04 -14.33 11.93
C ALA A 283 6.55 -13.96 12.10
N PRO A 284 5.75 -14.05 11.03
CA PRO A 284 4.29 -13.96 11.12
C PRO A 284 3.73 -14.94 12.16
N ARG A 285 2.56 -14.63 12.70
CA ARG A 285 1.93 -15.46 13.75
C ARG A 285 0.56 -15.95 13.28
N PRO A 286 0.18 -17.19 13.58
CA PRO A 286 -1.19 -17.65 13.33
C PRO A 286 -2.22 -16.69 13.93
N ALA A 287 -3.34 -16.47 13.21
CA ALA A 287 -4.42 -15.57 13.61
C ALA A 287 -5.57 -16.32 14.33
#